data_93b53b954538976096955528aea7a94b
#
_entry.id   93b53b954538976096955528aea7a94b
#
_cell.length_a   1.000
_cell.length_b   1.000
_cell.length_c   1.000
_cell.angle_alpha   90.00
_cell.angle_beta   90.00
_cell.angle_gamma   90.00
#
_symmetry.space_group_name_H-M   'P 1'
#
loop_
_entity.id
_entity.type
_entity.pdbx_description
1 polymer ?
#
loop_
_entity_poly.entity_id
_entity_poly.type
_entity_poly.pdbx_seq_one_letter_code
_entity_poly.pdbx_strand_id
1 'polypeptide(L)'
;MGSSPAVPGTALVVGGGISGLLSARELAAAGHQVTVLEAGTAWGGCVGSHVVAGLTLDSGAESFATRSDAVARLCAELGLGGKIVPPRPGGAWVHLPDGPRELPRTGVLGIPANPWDPEVRRTLGTLGSLRASLDRLLPASVGAGAGVTSVAALVRARMGSRVLERLVSPVVGGVHSADPGLLDVDMVAPGLRAGLRKHGSLAAAVLAQRRRAGTAAAQQAQKGQPAQQAQTGKPAKAGSAVAGLEGGMRILVDALVAELQRLGVTLLPGTAVTAVARTQDGWRVEAAGASHSAALLVVAVDGPAAVELLEDAVPAIAGKKPASGPDVKLVTLVLDKPDLDARPRGTGILVAPQTPGIQAKALTHATGKWDWLAAAAGPGRHVVRLSYGRVDGASAQLAGPEADEELFAAAVRDASALLSVRITGEDVEGWDVVRWRGALPFAAVGHRERATEIRRACAAAGGLAVVGGWVAGNGLAAVVADTREQIGQLTAT
;
A
#
# COMPACT_ATOMS: atom_id res chain seq x y z
N MET A 1 24.80 -8.39 34.55
CA MET A 1 25.02 -9.39 33.48
C MET A 1 25.80 -8.68 32.39
N GLY A 2 27.02 -9.13 32.09
CA GLY A 2 27.90 -8.49 31.12
C GLY A 2 27.32 -8.67 29.70
N SER A 3 27.15 -7.57 28.98
CA SER A 3 26.79 -7.61 27.56
C SER A 3 27.94 -8.19 26.75
N SER A 4 27.70 -9.26 26.00
CA SER A 4 28.69 -9.76 25.03
C SER A 4 28.96 -8.65 23.99
N PRO A 5 30.22 -8.43 23.59
CA PRO A 5 30.55 -7.48 22.51
C PRO A 5 29.88 -7.88 21.19
N ALA A 6 29.62 -6.90 20.31
CA ALA A 6 29.14 -7.19 18.98
C ALA A 6 30.18 -7.96 18.17
N VAL A 7 29.75 -9.02 17.49
CA VAL A 7 30.63 -9.86 16.67
C VAL A 7 30.64 -9.32 15.25
N PRO A 8 31.81 -9.03 14.64
CA PRO A 8 31.91 -8.64 13.25
C PRO A 8 31.16 -9.64 12.33
N GLY A 9 30.43 -9.15 11.36
CA GLY A 9 29.62 -10.00 10.47
C GLY A 9 28.25 -10.40 11.02
N THR A 10 27.82 -9.86 12.17
CA THR A 10 26.46 -10.08 12.72
C THR A 10 25.54 -8.93 12.40
N ALA A 11 24.24 -9.24 12.24
CA ALA A 11 23.20 -8.26 11.98
C ALA A 11 21.90 -8.59 12.75
N LEU A 12 21.27 -7.54 13.28
CA LEU A 12 19.94 -7.62 13.88
C LEU A 12 18.92 -6.90 13.00
N VAL A 13 17.74 -7.48 12.85
CA VAL A 13 16.61 -6.89 12.16
C VAL A 13 15.43 -6.83 13.12
N VAL A 14 14.91 -5.63 13.35
CA VAL A 14 13.75 -5.37 14.22
C VAL A 14 12.51 -5.17 13.36
N GLY A 15 11.57 -6.10 13.46
CA GLY A 15 10.32 -6.16 12.68
C GLY A 15 10.34 -7.23 11.59
N GLY A 16 9.34 -8.11 11.62
CA GLY A 16 9.17 -9.25 10.72
C GLY A 16 8.19 -9.02 9.57
N GLY A 17 7.95 -7.77 9.20
CA GLY A 17 7.22 -7.42 7.97
C GLY A 17 8.04 -7.68 6.70
N ILE A 18 7.46 -7.44 5.52
CA ILE A 18 8.16 -7.70 4.23
C ILE A 18 9.52 -6.99 4.16
N SER A 19 9.63 -5.75 4.64
CA SER A 19 10.90 -5.01 4.64
C SER A 19 11.95 -5.65 5.55
N GLY A 20 11.55 -6.12 6.73
CA GLY A 20 12.45 -6.82 7.65
C GLY A 20 12.90 -8.18 7.14
N LEU A 21 11.96 -9.00 6.67
CA LEU A 21 12.28 -10.31 6.09
C LEU A 21 13.20 -10.19 4.86
N LEU A 22 12.94 -9.21 3.99
CA LEU A 22 13.79 -8.93 2.83
C LEU A 22 15.17 -8.41 3.26
N SER A 23 15.23 -7.53 4.27
CA SER A 23 16.52 -7.06 4.83
C SER A 23 17.36 -8.22 5.35
N ALA A 24 16.72 -9.13 6.08
CA ALA A 24 17.40 -10.32 6.61
C ALA A 24 17.94 -11.20 5.47
N ARG A 25 17.16 -11.37 4.39
CA ARG A 25 17.59 -12.12 3.21
C ARG A 25 18.81 -11.50 2.53
N GLU A 26 18.76 -10.21 2.26
CA GLU A 26 19.87 -9.50 1.59
C GLU A 26 21.13 -9.49 2.47
N LEU A 27 21.00 -9.31 3.79
CA LEU A 27 22.12 -9.40 4.75
C LEU A 27 22.72 -10.81 4.82
N ALA A 28 21.88 -11.85 4.90
CA ALA A 28 22.36 -13.24 4.92
C ALA A 28 23.04 -13.60 3.59
N ALA A 29 22.52 -13.13 2.45
CA ALA A 29 23.16 -13.30 1.14
C ALA A 29 24.52 -12.57 1.06
N ALA A 30 24.71 -11.48 1.80
CA ALA A 30 25.99 -10.78 1.95
C ALA A 30 26.96 -11.45 2.96
N GLY A 31 26.59 -12.59 3.56
CA GLY A 31 27.43 -13.36 4.46
C GLY A 31 27.32 -13.00 5.95
N HIS A 32 26.35 -12.19 6.34
CA HIS A 32 26.13 -11.87 7.75
C HIS A 32 25.33 -12.96 8.48
N GLN A 33 25.67 -13.18 9.75
CA GLN A 33 24.81 -13.92 10.68
C GLN A 33 23.64 -13.00 11.09
N VAL A 34 22.42 -13.38 10.75
CA VAL A 34 21.25 -12.51 10.93
C VAL A 34 20.29 -13.09 11.97
N THR A 35 19.79 -12.21 12.85
CA THR A 35 18.67 -12.50 13.75
C THR A 35 17.56 -11.51 13.50
N VAL A 36 16.34 -11.99 13.31
CA VAL A 36 15.12 -11.18 13.14
C VAL A 36 14.27 -11.26 14.41
N LEU A 37 13.92 -10.11 14.97
CA LEU A 37 13.08 -9.96 16.15
C LEU A 37 11.72 -9.40 15.72
N GLU A 38 10.63 -10.12 15.97
CA GLU A 38 9.27 -9.73 15.64
C GLU A 38 8.38 -9.76 16.90
N ALA A 39 7.69 -8.66 17.16
CA ALA A 39 6.82 -8.53 18.33
C ALA A 39 5.59 -9.44 18.27
N GLY A 40 5.03 -9.63 17.07
CA GLY A 40 3.90 -10.51 16.83
C GLY A 40 4.30 -11.98 16.74
N THR A 41 3.31 -12.85 16.80
CA THR A 41 3.49 -14.29 16.62
C THR A 41 3.54 -14.72 15.15
N ALA A 42 3.15 -13.83 14.21
CA ALA A 42 3.09 -14.10 12.79
C ALA A 42 4.02 -13.18 11.99
N TRP A 43 4.65 -13.73 10.96
CA TRP A 43 5.50 -13.01 10.01
C TRP A 43 4.69 -12.32 8.92
N GLY A 44 5.25 -11.27 8.31
CA GLY A 44 4.73 -10.62 7.11
C GLY A 44 4.13 -9.22 7.35
N GLY A 45 3.87 -8.82 8.60
CA GLY A 45 3.23 -7.56 8.91
C GLY A 45 1.85 -7.46 8.25
N CYS A 46 1.61 -6.43 7.42
CA CYS A 46 0.34 -6.26 6.71
C CYS A 46 0.13 -7.21 5.51
N VAL A 47 1.05 -8.15 5.26
CA VAL A 47 0.88 -9.26 4.30
C VAL A 47 0.62 -10.52 5.10
N GLY A 48 -0.61 -10.73 5.49
CA GLY A 48 -1.07 -11.86 6.31
C GLY A 48 -2.25 -12.57 5.68
N SER A 49 -2.68 -13.66 6.32
CA SER A 49 -3.87 -14.40 5.95
C SER A 49 -4.71 -14.75 7.17
N HIS A 50 -5.97 -15.05 6.92
CA HIS A 50 -6.92 -15.59 7.90
C HIS A 50 -7.81 -16.64 7.23
N VAL A 51 -8.50 -17.45 8.02
CA VAL A 51 -9.43 -18.48 7.50
C VAL A 51 -10.85 -18.03 7.80
N VAL A 52 -11.67 -17.91 6.76
CA VAL A 52 -13.10 -17.56 6.89
C VAL A 52 -13.91 -18.59 6.11
N ALA A 53 -14.85 -19.24 6.75
CA ALA A 53 -15.69 -20.28 6.16
C ALA A 53 -14.87 -21.33 5.34
N GLY A 54 -13.73 -21.76 5.87
CA GLY A 54 -12.83 -22.74 5.24
C GLY A 54 -11.96 -22.24 4.10
N LEU A 55 -12.04 -20.96 3.75
CA LEU A 55 -11.18 -20.34 2.73
C LEU A 55 -10.01 -19.59 3.39
N THR A 56 -8.80 -19.81 2.89
CA THR A 56 -7.62 -19.00 3.27
C THR A 56 -7.60 -17.73 2.43
N LEU A 57 -7.72 -16.59 3.08
CA LEU A 57 -7.91 -15.28 2.47
C LEU A 57 -6.83 -14.29 2.94
N ASP A 58 -6.50 -13.30 2.11
CA ASP A 58 -5.59 -12.21 2.50
C ASP A 58 -6.24 -11.33 3.57
N SER A 59 -5.60 -11.21 4.72
CA SER A 59 -6.06 -10.36 5.83
C SER A 59 -5.60 -8.90 5.72
N GLY A 60 -4.75 -8.58 4.75
CA GLY A 60 -4.17 -7.25 4.52
C GLY A 60 -4.01 -6.93 3.04
N ALA A 61 -2.77 -6.82 2.58
CA ALA A 61 -2.47 -6.59 1.17
C ALA A 61 -2.89 -7.81 0.32
N GLU A 62 -3.65 -7.56 -0.75
CA GLU A 62 -4.14 -8.60 -1.67
C GLU A 62 -3.53 -8.53 -3.07
N SER A 63 -2.68 -7.55 -3.31
CA SER A 63 -2.07 -7.31 -4.62
C SER A 63 -0.89 -6.35 -4.52
N PHE A 64 -0.08 -6.31 -5.56
CA PHE A 64 1.03 -5.36 -5.72
C PHE A 64 0.96 -4.64 -7.07
N ALA A 65 1.53 -3.43 -7.13
CA ALA A 65 1.56 -2.62 -8.34
C ALA A 65 2.56 -3.20 -9.36
N THR A 66 2.13 -3.29 -10.63
CA THR A 66 2.93 -3.85 -11.74
C THR A 66 3.73 -2.79 -12.52
N ARG A 67 3.68 -1.52 -12.09
CA ARG A 67 4.47 -0.45 -12.71
C ARG A 67 5.98 -0.54 -12.44
N SER A 68 6.37 -1.32 -11.45
CA SER A 68 7.73 -1.71 -11.11
C SER A 68 7.81 -3.24 -11.12
N ASP A 69 8.93 -3.78 -11.56
CA ASP A 69 9.20 -5.22 -11.58
C ASP A 69 9.79 -5.76 -10.26
N ALA A 70 9.98 -4.88 -9.26
CA ALA A 70 10.65 -5.22 -8.02
C ALA A 70 10.04 -6.45 -7.32
N VAL A 71 8.70 -6.49 -7.19
CA VAL A 71 8.00 -7.64 -6.57
C VAL A 71 8.03 -8.85 -7.49
N ALA A 72 7.87 -8.67 -8.80
CA ALA A 72 7.91 -9.78 -9.75
C ALA A 72 9.30 -10.46 -9.78
N ARG A 73 10.38 -9.67 -9.70
CA ARG A 73 11.75 -10.21 -9.56
C ARG A 73 11.92 -10.97 -8.26
N LEU A 74 11.47 -10.40 -7.13
CA LEU A 74 11.52 -11.10 -5.85
C LEU A 74 10.74 -12.42 -5.89
N CYS A 75 9.54 -12.43 -6.48
CA CYS A 75 8.77 -13.65 -6.69
C CYS A 75 9.52 -14.67 -7.55
N ALA A 76 10.18 -14.23 -8.63
CA ALA A 76 10.96 -15.13 -9.48
C ALA A 76 12.15 -15.75 -8.73
N GLU A 77 12.87 -14.96 -7.94
CA GLU A 77 13.99 -15.42 -7.10
C GLU A 77 13.55 -16.44 -6.04
N LEU A 78 12.32 -16.30 -5.51
CA LEU A 78 11.71 -17.22 -4.54
C LEU A 78 10.97 -18.41 -5.19
N GLY A 79 11.07 -18.59 -6.51
CA GLY A 79 10.37 -19.67 -7.22
C GLY A 79 8.87 -19.45 -7.42
N LEU A 80 8.36 -18.24 -7.12
CA LEU A 80 6.94 -17.89 -7.21
C LEU A 80 6.56 -17.22 -8.54
N GLY A 81 7.46 -17.10 -9.51
CA GLY A 81 7.21 -16.38 -10.75
C GLY A 81 5.98 -16.88 -11.51
N GLY A 82 5.75 -18.21 -11.52
CA GLY A 82 4.58 -18.84 -12.14
C GLY A 82 3.25 -18.64 -11.36
N LYS A 83 3.30 -18.12 -10.14
CA LYS A 83 2.13 -17.85 -9.31
C LYS A 83 1.59 -16.42 -9.45
N ILE A 84 2.27 -15.56 -10.20
CA ILE A 84 1.80 -14.18 -10.43
C ILE A 84 0.61 -14.21 -11.37
N VAL A 85 -0.52 -13.67 -10.94
CA VAL A 85 -1.77 -13.64 -11.69
C VAL A 85 -2.32 -12.22 -11.84
N PRO A 86 -2.84 -11.87 -13.03
CA PRO A 86 -3.56 -10.61 -13.23
C PRO A 86 -4.97 -10.69 -12.64
N PRO A 87 -5.59 -9.55 -12.30
CA PRO A 87 -7.00 -9.53 -11.94
C PRO A 87 -7.89 -9.87 -13.16
N ARG A 88 -9.05 -10.44 -12.89
CA ARG A 88 -10.08 -10.69 -13.92
C ARG A 88 -10.47 -9.39 -14.64
N PRO A 89 -10.77 -9.45 -15.95
CA PRO A 89 -11.34 -8.30 -16.65
C PRO A 89 -12.69 -7.87 -16.04
N GLY A 90 -12.92 -6.56 -15.92
CA GLY A 90 -14.18 -6.06 -15.36
C GLY A 90 -14.08 -4.60 -14.90
N GLY A 91 -12.87 -4.12 -14.61
CA GLY A 91 -12.63 -2.77 -14.11
C GLY A 91 -13.11 -2.57 -12.67
N ALA A 92 -12.84 -1.39 -12.15
CA ALA A 92 -13.28 -0.93 -10.84
C ALA A 92 -14.39 0.12 -11.00
N TRP A 93 -15.19 0.29 -9.96
CA TRP A 93 -16.28 1.26 -9.88
C TRP A 93 -16.00 2.33 -8.84
N VAL A 94 -16.75 3.41 -8.90
CA VAL A 94 -16.82 4.44 -7.86
C VAL A 94 -18.28 4.71 -7.51
N HIS A 95 -18.60 4.74 -6.22
CA HIS A 95 -19.90 5.19 -5.73
C HIS A 95 -19.79 6.66 -5.35
N LEU A 96 -20.50 7.48 -6.07
CA LEU A 96 -20.63 8.93 -5.85
C LEU A 96 -21.95 9.22 -5.14
N PRO A 97 -22.16 10.44 -4.59
CA PRO A 97 -23.44 10.80 -3.99
C PRO A 97 -24.65 10.64 -4.91
N ASP A 98 -24.44 10.75 -6.22
CA ASP A 98 -25.46 10.58 -7.27
C ASP A 98 -25.47 9.16 -7.89
N GLY A 99 -24.85 8.18 -7.23
CA GLY A 99 -24.89 6.76 -7.56
C GLY A 99 -23.59 6.18 -8.12
N PRO A 100 -23.59 4.84 -8.37
CA PRO A 100 -22.40 4.12 -8.82
C PRO A 100 -22.09 4.39 -10.30
N ARG A 101 -20.79 4.47 -10.63
CA ARG A 101 -20.27 4.64 -11.99
C ARG A 101 -19.02 3.79 -12.20
N GLU A 102 -18.76 3.37 -13.43
CA GLU A 102 -17.44 2.81 -13.75
C GLU A 102 -16.36 3.86 -13.49
N LEU A 103 -15.26 3.44 -12.86
CA LEU A 103 -14.12 4.31 -12.61
C LEU A 103 -13.43 4.62 -13.94
N PRO A 104 -13.34 5.90 -14.35
CA PRO A 104 -12.70 6.24 -15.62
C PRO A 104 -11.22 5.84 -15.64
N ARG A 105 -10.70 5.60 -16.83
CA ARG A 105 -9.25 5.41 -17.05
C ARG A 105 -8.52 6.73 -16.84
N THR A 106 -8.22 7.01 -15.61
CA THR A 106 -7.42 8.18 -15.22
C THR A 106 -5.94 7.81 -15.13
N GLY A 107 -5.11 8.80 -14.90
CA GLY A 107 -3.66 8.57 -14.76
C GLY A 107 -3.25 8.28 -13.33
N VAL A 108 -2.57 9.26 -12.71
CA VAL A 108 -2.07 9.17 -11.34
C VAL A 108 -3.15 9.66 -10.38
N LEU A 109 -3.43 8.92 -9.31
CA LEU A 109 -4.37 9.30 -8.24
C LEU A 109 -5.79 9.72 -8.71
N GLY A 110 -6.26 9.21 -9.84
CA GLY A 110 -7.55 9.64 -10.38
C GLY A 110 -7.51 10.93 -11.21
N ILE A 111 -6.37 11.58 -11.36
CA ILE A 111 -6.22 12.82 -12.15
C ILE A 111 -6.33 12.49 -13.64
N PRO A 112 -7.26 13.10 -14.40
CA PRO A 112 -7.45 12.80 -15.81
C PRO A 112 -6.36 13.42 -16.70
N ALA A 113 -5.81 12.62 -17.61
CA ALA A 113 -4.91 13.12 -18.68
C ALA A 113 -5.68 13.87 -19.77
N ASN A 114 -6.96 13.55 -19.97
CA ASN A 114 -7.88 14.24 -20.89
C ASN A 114 -9.24 14.44 -20.22
N PRO A 115 -9.62 15.68 -19.86
CA PRO A 115 -10.92 15.96 -19.27
C PRO A 115 -12.13 15.68 -20.18
N TRP A 116 -11.91 15.57 -21.50
CA TRP A 116 -12.95 15.33 -22.51
C TRP A 116 -13.07 13.85 -22.90
N ASP A 117 -12.27 12.96 -22.29
CA ASP A 117 -12.50 11.53 -22.44
C ASP A 117 -13.95 11.19 -22.08
N PRO A 118 -14.67 10.38 -22.88
CA PRO A 118 -16.09 10.10 -22.65
C PRO A 118 -16.39 9.56 -21.25
N GLU A 119 -15.52 8.71 -20.68
CA GLU A 119 -15.69 8.18 -19.32
C GLU A 119 -15.52 9.28 -18.26
N VAL A 120 -14.49 10.12 -18.42
CA VAL A 120 -14.22 11.26 -17.54
C VAL A 120 -15.36 12.29 -17.60
N ARG A 121 -15.78 12.64 -18.81
CA ARG A 121 -16.88 13.61 -19.02
C ARG A 121 -18.20 13.12 -18.40
N ARG A 122 -18.51 11.82 -18.48
CA ARG A 122 -19.71 11.26 -17.81
C ARG A 122 -19.66 11.45 -16.29
N THR A 123 -18.47 11.41 -15.70
CA THR A 123 -18.27 11.58 -14.26
C THR A 123 -18.26 13.06 -13.85
N LEU A 124 -17.62 13.93 -14.63
CA LEU A 124 -17.46 15.36 -14.31
C LEU A 124 -18.63 16.24 -14.79
N GLY A 125 -19.35 15.80 -15.81
CA GLY A 125 -20.25 16.65 -16.58
C GLY A 125 -19.49 17.65 -17.47
N THR A 126 -20.20 18.32 -18.40
CA THR A 126 -19.59 19.28 -19.34
C THR A 126 -18.91 20.46 -18.64
N LEU A 127 -19.54 21.05 -17.63
CA LEU A 127 -18.97 22.17 -16.87
C LEU A 127 -17.71 21.75 -16.08
N GLY A 128 -17.68 20.54 -15.53
CA GLY A 128 -16.52 20.01 -14.85
C GLY A 128 -15.35 19.75 -15.81
N SER A 129 -15.63 19.21 -17.01
CA SER A 129 -14.63 19.01 -18.05
C SER A 129 -14.08 20.33 -18.58
N LEU A 130 -14.96 21.34 -18.80
CA LEU A 130 -14.54 22.68 -19.20
C LEU A 130 -13.62 23.32 -18.15
N ARG A 131 -14.03 23.31 -16.86
CA ARG A 131 -13.19 23.82 -15.76
C ARG A 131 -11.83 23.11 -15.70
N ALA A 132 -11.81 21.79 -15.85
CA ALA A 132 -10.57 21.01 -15.83
C ALA A 132 -9.66 21.32 -17.02
N SER A 133 -10.23 21.70 -18.18
CA SER A 133 -9.46 22.07 -19.39
C SER A 133 -8.71 23.38 -19.24
N LEU A 134 -9.13 24.26 -18.33
CA LEU A 134 -8.41 25.50 -18.02
C LEU A 134 -7.01 25.25 -17.43
N ASP A 135 -6.73 24.04 -16.97
CA ASP A 135 -5.39 23.60 -16.56
C ASP A 135 -4.30 23.92 -17.60
N ARG A 136 -4.64 23.87 -18.91
CA ARG A 136 -3.70 24.16 -20.00
C ARG A 136 -3.38 25.64 -20.15
N LEU A 137 -4.24 26.52 -19.66
CA LEU A 137 -4.10 27.97 -19.77
C LEU A 137 -3.44 28.60 -18.54
N LEU A 138 -3.38 27.87 -17.43
CA LEU A 138 -2.80 28.36 -16.19
C LEU A 138 -1.27 28.28 -16.26
N PRO A 139 -0.55 29.32 -15.77
CA PRO A 139 0.91 29.27 -15.65
C PRO A 139 1.36 28.05 -14.82
N ALA A 140 2.51 27.46 -15.16
CA ALA A 140 3.05 26.31 -14.43
C ALA A 140 3.32 26.61 -12.94
N SER A 141 3.54 27.86 -12.58
CA SER A 141 3.69 28.31 -11.18
C SER A 141 2.45 28.04 -10.33
N VAL A 142 1.25 28.05 -10.92
CA VAL A 142 0.02 27.67 -10.21
C VAL A 142 0.08 26.17 -9.89
N GLY A 143 0.16 25.83 -8.63
CA GLY A 143 0.25 24.44 -8.16
C GLY A 143 1.66 23.84 -8.10
N ALA A 144 2.68 24.46 -8.75
CA ALA A 144 4.07 24.01 -8.67
C ALA A 144 4.88 24.74 -7.58
N GLY A 145 4.33 25.83 -7.00
CA GLY A 145 4.98 26.62 -5.96
C GLY A 145 5.08 25.88 -4.61
N ALA A 146 5.99 26.36 -3.75
CA ALA A 146 6.23 25.77 -2.42
C ALA A 146 4.99 25.80 -1.49
N GLY A 147 4.07 26.76 -1.70
CA GLY A 147 2.84 26.85 -0.90
C GLY A 147 1.75 25.83 -1.25
N VAL A 148 1.92 25.04 -2.33
CA VAL A 148 0.98 23.99 -2.73
C VAL A 148 1.61 22.65 -2.42
N THR A 149 1.32 22.13 -1.25
CA THR A 149 1.96 20.91 -0.73
C THR A 149 1.04 19.69 -0.79
N SER A 150 -0.29 19.89 -0.65
CA SER A 150 -1.24 18.78 -0.65
C SER A 150 -1.81 18.46 -2.04
N VAL A 151 -2.21 17.19 -2.22
CA VAL A 151 -2.89 16.71 -3.43
C VAL A 151 -4.17 17.51 -3.71
N ALA A 152 -4.99 17.78 -2.68
CA ALA A 152 -6.22 18.54 -2.85
C ALA A 152 -5.96 19.98 -3.32
N ALA A 153 -4.97 20.66 -2.74
CA ALA A 153 -4.61 22.01 -3.15
C ALA A 153 -4.16 22.06 -4.61
N LEU A 154 -3.30 21.13 -5.02
CA LEU A 154 -2.83 21.03 -6.40
C LEU A 154 -4.00 20.80 -7.39
N VAL A 155 -4.82 19.79 -7.13
CA VAL A 155 -5.91 19.41 -8.05
C VAL A 155 -6.97 20.49 -8.11
N ARG A 156 -7.36 21.08 -6.97
CA ARG A 156 -8.37 22.16 -6.91
C ARG A 156 -7.90 23.39 -7.67
N ALA A 157 -6.66 23.81 -7.48
CA ALA A 157 -6.09 24.96 -8.18
C ALA A 157 -6.07 24.76 -9.70
N ARG A 158 -5.63 23.59 -10.16
CA ARG A 158 -5.44 23.31 -11.58
C ARG A 158 -6.70 22.88 -12.31
N MET A 159 -7.45 21.92 -11.76
CA MET A 159 -8.57 21.26 -12.45
C MET A 159 -9.94 21.49 -11.79
N GLY A 160 -9.98 22.09 -10.60
CA GLY A 160 -11.21 22.44 -9.89
C GLY A 160 -11.72 21.33 -8.96
N SER A 161 -12.75 21.69 -8.15
CA SER A 161 -13.31 20.83 -7.11
C SER A 161 -13.98 19.57 -7.63
N ARG A 162 -14.67 19.61 -8.78
CA ARG A 162 -15.30 18.40 -9.34
C ARG A 162 -14.32 17.28 -9.66
N VAL A 163 -13.11 17.60 -10.17
CA VAL A 163 -12.06 16.59 -10.40
C VAL A 163 -11.59 16.04 -9.06
N LEU A 164 -11.38 16.91 -8.08
CA LEU A 164 -10.98 16.49 -6.73
C LEU A 164 -12.01 15.54 -6.11
N GLU A 165 -13.27 15.95 -6.04
CA GLU A 165 -14.33 15.26 -5.31
C GLU A 165 -14.77 13.95 -5.98
N ARG A 166 -14.87 13.95 -7.31
CA ARG A 166 -15.48 12.84 -8.06
C ARG A 166 -14.49 11.82 -8.62
N LEU A 167 -13.20 12.19 -8.75
CA LEU A 167 -12.17 11.33 -9.33
C LEU A 167 -11.02 11.08 -8.34
N VAL A 168 -10.49 12.16 -7.73
CA VAL A 168 -9.27 12.05 -6.91
C VAL A 168 -9.58 11.57 -5.50
N SER A 169 -10.54 12.18 -4.80
CA SER A 169 -10.85 11.82 -3.41
C SER A 169 -11.27 10.37 -3.22
N PRO A 170 -12.09 9.76 -4.11
CA PRO A 170 -12.40 8.33 -3.99
C PRO A 170 -11.18 7.44 -4.15
N VAL A 171 -10.31 7.74 -5.12
CA VAL A 171 -9.09 6.96 -5.39
C VAL A 171 -8.08 7.10 -4.24
N VAL A 172 -7.81 8.33 -3.82
CA VAL A 172 -6.89 8.62 -2.72
C VAL A 172 -7.40 8.07 -1.41
N GLY A 173 -8.69 8.27 -1.11
CA GLY A 173 -9.33 7.74 0.10
C GLY A 173 -9.32 6.22 0.15
N GLY A 174 -9.50 5.55 -0.99
CA GLY A 174 -9.43 4.09 -1.08
C GLY A 174 -8.01 3.53 -0.94
N VAL A 175 -7.02 4.21 -1.53
CA VAL A 175 -5.62 3.73 -1.56
C VAL A 175 -4.83 4.16 -0.31
N HIS A 176 -5.01 5.40 0.15
CA HIS A 176 -4.22 5.98 1.25
C HIS A 176 -5.02 6.11 2.56
N SER A 177 -6.32 5.83 2.54
CA SER A 177 -7.21 5.95 3.71
C SER A 177 -7.17 7.34 4.38
N ALA A 178 -6.93 8.39 3.60
CA ALA A 178 -6.80 9.75 4.09
C ALA A 178 -7.40 10.77 3.11
N ASP A 179 -7.76 11.94 3.62
CA ASP A 179 -8.18 13.08 2.81
C ASP A 179 -7.02 13.58 1.94
N PRO A 180 -7.22 13.85 0.63
CA PRO A 180 -6.18 14.41 -0.24
C PRO A 180 -5.61 15.75 0.23
N GLY A 181 -6.32 16.48 1.10
CA GLY A 181 -5.86 17.72 1.71
C GLY A 181 -4.74 17.55 2.72
N LEU A 182 -4.63 16.35 3.30
CA LEU A 182 -3.62 16.02 4.30
C LEU A 182 -2.36 15.38 3.69
N LEU A 183 -2.44 14.92 2.45
CA LEU A 183 -1.38 14.12 1.82
C LEU A 183 -0.44 14.98 0.97
N ASP A 184 0.85 14.78 1.20
CA ASP A 184 1.93 15.40 0.42
C ASP A 184 1.94 14.88 -1.01
N VAL A 185 1.87 15.79 -1.97
CA VAL A 185 1.81 15.44 -3.40
C VAL A 185 3.08 14.75 -3.90
N ASP A 186 4.25 15.09 -3.37
CA ASP A 186 5.52 14.51 -3.82
C ASP A 186 5.78 13.12 -3.23
N MET A 187 5.12 12.80 -2.10
CA MET A 187 5.12 11.45 -1.54
C MET A 187 4.17 10.51 -2.29
N VAL A 188 2.91 10.93 -2.50
CA VAL A 188 1.88 10.04 -3.07
C VAL A 188 1.86 10.04 -4.60
N ALA A 189 2.43 11.06 -5.23
CA ALA A 189 2.58 11.17 -6.69
C ALA A 189 3.97 11.69 -7.08
N PRO A 190 5.04 10.90 -6.85
CA PRO A 190 6.41 11.33 -7.13
C PRO A 190 6.59 11.84 -8.56
N GLY A 191 7.23 13.00 -8.69
CA GLY A 191 7.52 13.61 -9.99
C GLY A 191 6.34 14.34 -10.65
N LEU A 192 5.16 14.38 -10.06
CA LEU A 192 3.98 15.05 -10.65
C LEU A 192 4.19 16.56 -10.75
N ARG A 193 4.70 17.21 -9.68
CA ARG A 193 5.02 18.65 -9.71
C ARG A 193 6.17 18.99 -10.64
N ALA A 194 7.19 18.13 -10.70
CA ALA A 194 8.28 18.30 -11.68
C ALA A 194 7.76 18.16 -13.12
N GLY A 195 6.84 17.20 -13.35
CA GLY A 195 6.14 17.04 -14.61
C GLY A 195 5.29 18.25 -14.98
N LEU A 196 4.58 18.84 -14.02
CA LEU A 196 3.81 20.08 -14.22
C LEU A 196 4.72 21.24 -14.67
N ARG A 197 5.85 21.45 -14.00
CA ARG A 197 6.85 22.48 -14.41
C ARG A 197 7.37 22.23 -15.83
N LYS A 198 7.66 20.97 -16.16
CA LYS A 198 8.23 20.58 -17.46
C LYS A 198 7.22 20.69 -18.62
N HIS A 199 5.96 20.31 -18.39
CA HIS A 199 4.94 20.16 -19.44
C HIS A 199 3.89 21.27 -19.43
N GLY A 200 3.92 22.19 -18.46
CA GLY A 200 3.03 23.35 -18.36
C GLY A 200 1.64 23.06 -17.84
N SER A 201 1.16 21.79 -17.84
CA SER A 201 -0.16 21.43 -17.34
C SER A 201 -0.14 20.10 -16.58
N LEU A 202 -1.07 19.95 -15.64
CA LEU A 202 -1.21 18.74 -14.83
C LEU A 202 -1.66 17.56 -15.70
N ALA A 203 -2.57 17.79 -16.65
CA ALA A 203 -3.00 16.80 -17.63
C ALA A 203 -1.84 16.27 -18.48
N ALA A 204 -0.96 17.17 -18.97
CA ALA A 204 0.21 16.78 -19.75
C ALA A 204 1.26 16.03 -18.91
N ALA A 205 1.46 16.44 -17.66
CA ALA A 205 2.33 15.73 -16.72
C ALA A 205 1.87 14.28 -16.49
N VAL A 206 0.57 14.08 -16.24
CA VAL A 206 -0.04 12.75 -16.09
C VAL A 206 0.09 11.92 -17.37
N LEU A 207 -0.16 12.53 -18.53
CA LEU A 207 0.00 11.85 -19.84
C LEU A 207 1.45 11.41 -20.07
N ALA A 208 2.43 12.25 -19.73
CA ALA A 208 3.84 11.93 -19.86
C ALA A 208 4.24 10.77 -18.94
N GLN A 209 3.75 10.73 -17.70
CA GLN A 209 4.00 9.60 -16.79
C GLN A 209 3.38 8.30 -17.32
N ARG A 210 2.16 8.34 -17.86
CA ARG A 210 1.51 7.16 -18.49
C ARG A 210 2.31 6.63 -19.68
N ARG A 211 2.80 7.51 -20.55
CA ARG A 211 3.62 7.13 -21.72
C ARG A 211 4.92 6.45 -21.29
N ARG A 212 5.62 6.99 -20.29
CA ARG A 212 6.84 6.39 -19.75
C ARG A 212 6.60 4.99 -19.19
N ALA A 213 5.52 4.80 -18.42
CA ALA A 213 5.14 3.50 -17.90
C ALA A 213 4.83 2.50 -19.03
N GLY A 214 4.13 2.92 -20.08
CA GLY A 214 3.84 2.10 -21.26
C GLY A 214 5.11 1.72 -22.04
N THR A 215 6.05 2.64 -22.22
CA THR A 215 7.32 2.37 -22.92
C THR A 215 8.19 1.39 -22.13
N ALA A 216 8.27 1.57 -20.80
CA ALA A 216 9.00 0.63 -19.93
C ALA A 216 8.42 -0.79 -20.00
N ALA A 217 7.09 -0.92 -19.95
CA ALA A 217 6.41 -2.21 -20.09
C ALA A 217 6.67 -2.88 -21.46
N ALA A 218 6.67 -2.08 -22.56
CA ALA A 218 6.97 -2.59 -23.90
C ALA A 218 8.42 -3.05 -24.05
N GLN A 219 9.37 -2.33 -23.46
CA GLN A 219 10.80 -2.70 -23.46
C GLN A 219 11.08 -3.96 -22.63
N GLN A 220 10.35 -4.17 -21.53
CA GLN A 220 10.43 -5.40 -20.74
C GLN A 220 9.87 -6.61 -21.50
N ALA A 221 8.76 -6.43 -22.24
CA ALA A 221 8.20 -7.46 -23.10
C ALA A 221 9.18 -7.90 -24.19
N GLN A 222 9.94 -6.97 -24.79
CA GLN A 222 10.95 -7.27 -25.80
C GLN A 222 12.18 -8.02 -25.26
N LYS A 223 12.45 -7.93 -23.94
CA LYS A 223 13.58 -8.63 -23.30
C LYS A 223 13.24 -10.06 -22.85
N GLY A 224 12.14 -10.65 -23.34
CA GLY A 224 11.76 -12.04 -23.04
C GLY A 224 11.22 -12.27 -21.62
N GLN A 225 10.98 -11.21 -20.85
CA GLN A 225 10.22 -11.31 -19.60
C GLN A 225 8.73 -11.30 -19.94
N PRO A 226 7.90 -12.20 -19.37
CA PRO A 226 6.49 -12.27 -19.74
C PRO A 226 5.81 -10.93 -19.40
N ALA A 227 5.53 -10.14 -20.43
CA ALA A 227 4.62 -9.02 -20.34
C ALA A 227 3.21 -9.59 -20.16
N GLN A 228 2.77 -9.73 -18.95
CA GLN A 228 1.50 -10.36 -18.56
C GLN A 228 0.23 -9.67 -19.12
N GLN A 229 0.33 -8.70 -20.01
CA GLN A 229 -0.83 -7.96 -20.56
C GLN A 229 -0.80 -7.68 -22.07
N ALA A 230 0.07 -8.29 -22.86
CA ALA A 230 0.16 -8.02 -24.30
C ALA A 230 -0.82 -8.84 -25.18
N GLN A 231 -1.71 -9.68 -24.62
CA GLN A 231 -2.50 -10.64 -25.43
C GLN A 231 -3.87 -10.15 -25.90
N THR A 232 -4.34 -8.97 -25.51
CA THR A 232 -5.57 -8.42 -26.11
C THR A 232 -5.31 -6.96 -26.46
N GLY A 233 -5.31 -6.61 -27.73
CA GLY A 233 -5.10 -5.24 -28.24
C GLY A 233 -6.11 -4.17 -27.75
N LYS A 234 -6.76 -4.40 -26.60
CA LYS A 234 -7.63 -3.45 -25.90
C LYS A 234 -6.85 -2.79 -24.75
N PRO A 235 -6.90 -1.47 -24.63
CA PRO A 235 -6.25 -0.74 -23.55
C PRO A 235 -6.79 -1.20 -22.18
N ALA A 236 -5.89 -1.41 -21.22
CA ALA A 236 -6.20 -1.89 -19.88
C ALA A 236 -7.21 -1.01 -19.15
N LYS A 237 -8.22 -1.60 -18.48
CA LYS A 237 -9.23 -0.89 -17.68
C LYS A 237 -8.65 -0.36 -16.35
N ALA A 238 -9.35 0.57 -15.69
CA ALA A 238 -8.99 1.04 -14.36
C ALA A 238 -8.90 -0.14 -13.37
N GLY A 239 -7.85 -0.18 -12.53
CA GLY A 239 -7.59 -1.28 -11.59
C GLY A 239 -6.75 -2.44 -12.15
N SER A 240 -6.36 -2.43 -13.43
CA SER A 240 -5.56 -3.49 -14.05
C SER A 240 -4.03 -3.36 -13.88
N ALA A 241 -3.53 -2.27 -13.28
CA ALA A 241 -2.10 -2.04 -13.04
C ALA A 241 -1.61 -2.72 -11.74
N VAL A 242 -2.21 -3.84 -11.38
CA VAL A 242 -1.85 -4.66 -10.21
C VAL A 242 -1.81 -6.13 -10.61
N ALA A 243 -1.07 -6.92 -9.84
CA ALA A 243 -1.10 -8.38 -9.88
C ALA A 243 -1.26 -8.93 -8.46
N GLY A 244 -1.74 -10.14 -8.34
CA GLY A 244 -1.77 -10.93 -7.12
C GLY A 244 -0.93 -12.19 -7.26
N LEU A 245 -1.00 -13.04 -6.25
CA LEU A 245 -0.41 -14.37 -6.27
C LEU A 245 -1.54 -15.41 -6.17
N GLU A 246 -1.47 -16.45 -6.98
CA GLU A 246 -2.34 -17.61 -6.85
C GLU A 246 -2.09 -18.26 -5.47
N GLY A 247 -3.14 -18.34 -4.66
CA GLY A 247 -3.03 -18.76 -3.26
C GLY A 247 -2.93 -17.61 -2.26
N GLY A 248 -2.99 -16.34 -2.72
CA GLY A 248 -2.93 -15.14 -1.89
C GLY A 248 -1.52 -14.59 -1.70
N MET A 249 -1.42 -13.37 -1.21
CA MET A 249 -0.14 -12.69 -1.01
C MET A 249 0.72 -13.32 0.11
N ARG A 250 0.09 -14.07 1.01
CA ARG A 250 0.77 -14.75 2.12
C ARG A 250 1.86 -15.70 1.64
N ILE A 251 1.71 -16.34 0.45
CA ILE A 251 2.73 -17.27 -0.06
C ILE A 251 4.10 -16.59 -0.28
N LEU A 252 4.15 -15.27 -0.51
CA LEU A 252 5.38 -14.50 -0.57
C LEU A 252 6.10 -14.49 0.78
N VAL A 253 5.36 -14.32 1.88
CA VAL A 253 5.89 -14.35 3.24
C VAL A 253 6.41 -15.74 3.57
N ASP A 254 5.63 -16.77 3.26
CA ASP A 254 5.99 -18.16 3.55
C ASP A 254 7.25 -18.56 2.80
N ALA A 255 7.40 -18.15 1.53
CA ALA A 255 8.60 -18.39 0.75
C ALA A 255 9.83 -17.63 1.30
N LEU A 256 9.66 -16.37 1.75
CA LEU A 256 10.74 -15.62 2.39
C LEU A 256 11.17 -16.29 3.70
N VAL A 257 10.23 -16.69 4.55
CA VAL A 257 10.53 -17.36 5.82
C VAL A 257 11.27 -18.69 5.57
N ALA A 258 10.79 -19.49 4.62
CA ALA A 258 11.44 -20.76 4.26
C ALA A 258 12.88 -20.54 3.74
N GLU A 259 13.10 -19.51 2.91
CA GLU A 259 14.43 -19.17 2.44
C GLU A 259 15.33 -18.67 3.56
N LEU A 260 14.85 -17.85 4.47
CA LEU A 260 15.61 -17.38 5.64
C LEU A 260 16.04 -18.54 6.54
N GLN A 261 15.14 -19.49 6.79
CA GLN A 261 15.48 -20.72 7.53
C GLN A 261 16.58 -21.52 6.82
N ARG A 262 16.50 -21.68 5.49
CA ARG A 262 17.52 -22.35 4.69
C ARG A 262 18.87 -21.62 4.72
N LEU A 263 18.87 -20.29 4.83
CA LEU A 263 20.08 -19.46 4.98
C LEU A 263 20.63 -19.43 6.41
N GLY A 264 20.01 -20.13 7.35
CA GLY A 264 20.43 -20.18 8.75
C GLY A 264 20.13 -18.91 9.55
N VAL A 265 19.19 -18.09 9.09
CA VAL A 265 18.75 -16.90 9.82
C VAL A 265 17.94 -17.30 11.06
N THR A 266 18.29 -16.70 12.21
CA THR A 266 17.53 -16.88 13.45
C THR A 266 16.28 -16.03 13.43
N LEU A 267 15.12 -16.67 13.53
CA LEU A 267 13.80 -16.03 13.50
C LEU A 267 13.14 -16.13 14.87
N LEU A 268 12.90 -14.99 15.54
CA LEU A 268 12.36 -14.89 16.89
C LEU A 268 11.01 -14.17 16.88
N PRO A 269 9.89 -14.88 16.67
CA PRO A 269 8.54 -14.32 16.81
C PRO A 269 8.19 -14.14 18.29
N GLY A 270 7.21 -13.27 18.61
CA GLY A 270 6.82 -12.95 19.98
C GLY A 270 7.88 -12.20 20.77
N THR A 271 8.88 -11.60 20.11
CA THR A 271 10.04 -10.98 20.72
C THR A 271 10.02 -9.47 20.45
N ALA A 272 9.26 -8.76 21.28
CA ALA A 272 9.14 -7.30 21.18
C ALA A 272 10.41 -6.61 21.65
N VAL A 273 10.97 -5.75 20.81
CA VAL A 273 12.11 -4.89 21.14
C VAL A 273 11.61 -3.70 21.97
N THR A 274 12.28 -3.44 23.08
CA THR A 274 11.94 -2.37 24.03
C THR A 274 12.95 -1.23 24.09
N ALA A 275 14.22 -1.50 23.73
CA ALA A 275 15.26 -0.47 23.71
C ALA A 275 16.35 -0.81 22.69
N VAL A 276 16.98 0.24 22.17
CA VAL A 276 18.13 0.19 21.28
C VAL A 276 19.23 1.09 21.83
N ALA A 277 20.45 0.61 21.88
CA ALA A 277 21.60 1.39 22.32
C ALA A 277 22.80 1.22 21.38
N ARG A 278 23.56 2.31 21.19
CA ARG A 278 24.86 2.26 20.51
C ARG A 278 25.91 1.69 21.46
N THR A 279 26.80 0.85 20.94
CA THR A 279 27.98 0.34 21.64
C THR A 279 29.26 0.72 20.89
N GLN A 280 30.43 0.42 21.44
CA GLN A 280 31.70 0.66 20.73
C GLN A 280 31.79 -0.13 19.42
N ASP A 281 31.30 -1.38 19.43
CA ASP A 281 31.47 -2.34 18.33
C ASP A 281 30.19 -2.48 17.46
N GLY A 282 29.15 -1.70 17.71
CA GLY A 282 27.89 -1.83 16.95
C GLY A 282 26.66 -1.41 17.76
N TRP A 283 25.67 -2.30 17.80
CA TRP A 283 24.33 -2.04 18.33
C TRP A 283 23.95 -3.10 19.36
N ARG A 284 23.22 -2.68 20.37
CA ARG A 284 22.57 -3.56 21.35
C ARG A 284 21.08 -3.31 21.36
N VAL A 285 20.32 -4.37 21.41
CA VAL A 285 18.85 -4.37 21.39
C VAL A 285 18.36 -5.19 22.58
N GLU A 286 17.47 -4.61 23.38
CA GLU A 286 16.81 -5.29 24.50
C GLU A 286 15.44 -5.80 24.03
N ALA A 287 15.17 -7.09 24.19
CA ALA A 287 13.94 -7.71 23.75
C ALA A 287 13.58 -8.92 24.64
N ALA A 288 12.33 -9.00 25.07
CA ALA A 288 11.80 -10.12 25.87
C ALA A 288 12.67 -10.49 27.10
N GLY A 289 13.30 -9.50 27.74
CA GLY A 289 14.18 -9.71 28.89
C GLY A 289 15.61 -10.23 28.55
N ALA A 290 15.93 -10.34 27.28
CA ALA A 290 17.26 -10.69 26.79
C ALA A 290 17.91 -9.52 26.03
N SER A 291 19.25 -9.50 26.01
CA SER A 291 20.05 -8.53 25.27
C SER A 291 20.70 -9.19 24.07
N HIS A 292 20.55 -8.59 22.90
CA HIS A 292 21.13 -9.01 21.63
C HIS A 292 22.11 -7.95 21.12
N SER A 293 23.28 -8.36 20.63
CA SER A 293 24.29 -7.43 20.09
C SER A 293 24.69 -7.81 18.67
N ALA A 294 24.90 -6.83 17.80
CA ALA A 294 25.37 -7.04 16.43
C ALA A 294 26.12 -5.81 15.90
N ALA A 295 26.95 -6.02 14.88
CA ALA A 295 27.65 -4.95 14.19
C ALA A 295 26.68 -4.07 13.38
N LEU A 296 25.64 -4.67 12.76
CA LEU A 296 24.64 -4.00 11.95
C LEU A 296 23.25 -4.11 12.59
N LEU A 297 22.47 -3.03 12.46
CA LEU A 297 21.08 -2.98 12.89
C LEU A 297 20.19 -2.46 11.76
N VAL A 298 19.10 -3.17 11.49
CA VAL A 298 18.03 -2.71 10.61
C VAL A 298 16.75 -2.56 11.42
N VAL A 299 16.15 -1.36 11.39
CA VAL A 299 14.86 -1.09 12.03
C VAL A 299 13.78 -1.03 10.95
N ALA A 300 12.90 -2.04 10.96
CA ALA A 300 11.88 -2.31 9.95
C ALA A 300 10.44 -2.24 10.51
N VAL A 301 10.23 -1.44 11.53
CA VAL A 301 8.93 -1.17 12.16
C VAL A 301 8.28 0.10 11.58
N ASP A 302 7.07 0.46 12.04
CA ASP A 302 6.43 1.71 11.63
C ASP A 302 7.21 2.96 12.10
N GLY A 303 6.90 4.11 11.48
CA GLY A 303 7.67 5.33 11.71
C GLY A 303 7.66 5.84 13.15
N PRO A 304 6.51 5.91 13.83
CA PRO A 304 6.44 6.29 15.24
C PRO A 304 7.29 5.39 16.13
N ALA A 305 7.16 4.07 16.00
CA ALA A 305 7.93 3.11 16.78
C ALA A 305 9.43 3.15 16.45
N ALA A 306 9.79 3.35 15.17
CA ALA A 306 11.19 3.45 14.77
C ALA A 306 11.90 4.65 15.42
N VAL A 307 11.24 5.82 15.48
CA VAL A 307 11.81 7.00 16.14
C VAL A 307 11.89 6.79 17.65
N GLU A 308 10.83 6.26 18.26
CA GLU A 308 10.79 5.97 19.70
C GLU A 308 11.91 5.02 20.15
N LEU A 309 12.19 3.98 19.36
CA LEU A 309 13.26 3.04 19.65
C LEU A 309 14.67 3.63 19.46
N LEU A 310 14.81 4.62 18.57
CA LEU A 310 16.12 5.09 18.13
C LEU A 310 16.51 6.48 18.69
N GLU A 311 15.58 7.30 19.19
CA GLU A 311 15.85 8.71 19.53
C GLU A 311 16.91 8.90 20.63
N ASP A 312 17.01 7.97 21.58
CA ASP A 312 18.05 8.00 22.60
C ASP A 312 19.44 7.63 22.04
N ALA A 313 19.47 6.67 21.10
CA ALA A 313 20.72 6.20 20.48
C ALA A 313 21.16 7.11 19.30
N VAL A 314 20.24 7.84 18.71
CA VAL A 314 20.45 8.78 17.61
C VAL A 314 19.75 10.12 17.92
N PRO A 315 20.31 10.96 18.81
CA PRO A 315 19.63 12.19 19.27
C PRO A 315 19.23 13.17 18.17
N ALA A 316 19.84 13.09 16.99
CA ALA A 316 19.51 13.92 15.83
C ALA A 316 18.09 13.70 15.28
N ILE A 317 17.41 12.59 15.66
CA ILE A 317 16.02 12.32 15.29
C ILE A 317 15.00 12.62 16.39
N ALA A 318 15.46 13.02 17.57
CA ALA A 318 14.56 13.38 18.66
C ALA A 318 13.58 14.48 18.24
N GLY A 319 12.30 14.30 18.59
CA GLY A 319 11.22 15.20 18.19
C GLY A 319 10.79 15.11 16.72
N LYS A 320 11.37 14.21 15.91
CA LYS A 320 11.00 14.00 14.52
C LYS A 320 10.01 12.85 14.31
N LYS A 321 9.36 12.36 15.37
CA LYS A 321 8.37 11.28 15.31
C LYS A 321 7.28 11.61 14.27
N PRO A 322 7.11 10.78 13.23
CA PRO A 322 6.06 10.99 12.24
C PRO A 322 4.68 10.72 12.86
N ALA A 323 3.64 11.28 12.28
CA ALA A 323 2.28 10.95 12.68
C ALA A 323 1.98 9.49 12.35
N SER A 324 1.22 8.83 13.23
CA SER A 324 0.71 7.48 12.98
C SER A 324 -0.15 7.44 11.74
N GLY A 325 -0.09 6.36 11.00
CA GLY A 325 -0.95 6.11 9.87
C GLY A 325 -2.42 5.90 10.28
N PRO A 326 -3.34 5.90 9.32
CA PRO A 326 -4.73 5.60 9.60
C PRO A 326 -4.91 4.17 10.10
N ASP A 327 -5.80 4.00 11.06
CA ASP A 327 -6.30 2.68 11.43
C ASP A 327 -7.27 2.19 10.36
N VAL A 328 -7.06 0.98 9.90
CA VAL A 328 -7.89 0.35 8.87
C VAL A 328 -8.56 -0.89 9.45
N LYS A 329 -9.88 -0.96 9.31
CA LYS A 329 -10.66 -2.14 9.64
C LYS A 329 -11.10 -2.80 8.34
N LEU A 330 -10.80 -4.09 8.19
CA LEU A 330 -11.20 -4.89 7.04
C LEU A 330 -12.24 -5.92 7.51
N VAL A 331 -13.44 -5.87 6.93
CA VAL A 331 -14.48 -6.87 7.16
C VAL A 331 -14.54 -7.75 5.93
N THR A 332 -14.24 -9.02 6.10
CA THR A 332 -14.35 -10.05 5.07
C THR A 332 -15.66 -10.82 5.28
N LEU A 333 -16.46 -10.94 4.23
CA LEU A 333 -17.68 -11.73 4.22
C LEU A 333 -17.54 -12.85 3.18
N VAL A 334 -17.84 -14.07 3.56
CA VAL A 334 -18.03 -15.20 2.64
C VAL A 334 -19.53 -15.40 2.51
N LEU A 335 -20.04 -15.31 1.27
CA LEU A 335 -21.46 -15.25 0.97
C LEU A 335 -21.87 -16.45 0.10
N ASP A 336 -22.99 -17.09 0.40
CA ASP A 336 -23.74 -17.91 -0.53
C ASP A 336 -24.76 -17.02 -1.25
N LYS A 337 -24.38 -16.54 -2.46
CA LYS A 337 -25.19 -15.53 -3.20
C LYS A 337 -24.95 -15.63 -4.70
N PRO A 338 -25.61 -16.54 -5.41
CA PRO A 338 -25.44 -16.72 -6.86
C PRO A 338 -25.68 -15.46 -7.73
N ASP A 339 -26.49 -14.50 -7.23
CA ASP A 339 -26.68 -13.21 -7.91
C ASP A 339 -25.36 -12.44 -8.16
N LEU A 340 -24.32 -12.73 -7.37
CA LEU A 340 -23.01 -12.10 -7.50
C LEU A 340 -22.13 -12.73 -8.59
N ASP A 341 -22.51 -13.89 -9.18
CA ASP A 341 -21.82 -14.48 -10.31
C ASP A 341 -21.78 -13.53 -11.52
N ALA A 342 -22.79 -12.66 -11.66
CA ALA A 342 -22.84 -11.60 -12.67
C ALA A 342 -21.77 -10.50 -12.47
N ARG A 343 -21.11 -10.45 -11.34
CA ARG A 343 -20.11 -9.44 -10.96
C ARG A 343 -20.60 -7.99 -11.20
N PRO A 344 -21.66 -7.54 -10.57
CA PRO A 344 -22.38 -6.31 -10.89
C PRO A 344 -21.53 -5.03 -10.79
N ARG A 345 -20.40 -5.08 -10.07
CA ARG A 345 -19.42 -3.99 -9.89
C ARG A 345 -17.99 -4.42 -10.25
N GLY A 346 -17.83 -5.39 -11.15
CA GLY A 346 -16.52 -5.86 -11.61
C GLY A 346 -15.65 -6.38 -10.46
N THR A 347 -14.44 -5.82 -10.32
CA THR A 347 -13.47 -6.23 -9.28
C THR A 347 -13.68 -5.54 -7.93
N GLY A 348 -14.52 -4.50 -7.87
CA GLY A 348 -14.79 -3.75 -6.65
C GLY A 348 -15.18 -2.30 -6.88
N ILE A 349 -15.48 -1.60 -5.82
CA ILE A 349 -16.00 -0.24 -5.85
C ILE A 349 -15.35 0.63 -4.77
N LEU A 350 -14.90 1.82 -5.15
CA LEU A 350 -14.44 2.87 -4.25
C LEU A 350 -15.64 3.76 -3.85
N VAL A 351 -15.60 4.33 -2.67
CA VAL A 351 -16.69 5.18 -2.16
C VAL A 351 -16.17 6.60 -1.97
N ALA A 352 -16.85 7.56 -2.58
CA ALA A 352 -16.58 8.97 -2.35
C ALA A 352 -16.90 9.37 -0.90
N PRO A 353 -16.07 10.18 -0.23
CA PRO A 353 -16.26 10.54 1.18
C PRO A 353 -17.64 11.13 1.50
N GLN A 354 -18.25 11.82 0.51
CA GLN A 354 -19.55 12.51 0.67
C GLN A 354 -20.76 11.61 0.38
N THR A 355 -20.56 10.30 0.13
CA THR A 355 -21.65 9.36 -0.17
C THR A 355 -22.48 9.09 1.08
N PRO A 356 -23.76 9.46 1.11
CA PRO A 356 -24.58 9.27 2.29
C PRO A 356 -24.93 7.80 2.51
N GLY A 357 -25.07 7.39 3.77
CA GLY A 357 -25.57 6.08 4.15
C GLY A 357 -24.59 4.91 3.95
N ILE A 358 -23.37 5.14 3.43
CA ILE A 358 -22.33 4.13 3.27
C ILE A 358 -21.12 4.53 4.10
N GLN A 359 -20.68 3.64 4.99
CA GLN A 359 -19.55 3.85 5.90
C GLN A 359 -18.25 3.28 5.34
N ALA A 360 -18.33 2.23 4.52
CA ALA A 360 -17.16 1.65 3.88
C ALA A 360 -16.52 2.65 2.90
N LYS A 361 -15.19 2.75 2.90
CA LYS A 361 -14.43 3.55 1.90
C LYS A 361 -14.20 2.81 0.60
N ALA A 362 -14.26 1.47 0.63
CA ALA A 362 -14.09 0.61 -0.53
C ALA A 362 -14.68 -0.77 -0.25
N LEU A 363 -15.08 -1.46 -1.32
CA LEU A 363 -15.41 -2.87 -1.33
C LEU A 363 -14.60 -3.55 -2.45
N THR A 364 -13.92 -4.64 -2.12
CA THR A 364 -13.32 -5.55 -3.10
C THR A 364 -14.21 -6.78 -3.23
N HIS A 365 -14.60 -7.14 -4.45
CA HIS A 365 -15.22 -8.41 -4.77
C HIS A 365 -14.11 -9.40 -5.12
N ALA A 366 -13.55 -10.08 -4.12
CA ALA A 366 -12.31 -10.85 -4.27
C ALA A 366 -12.47 -12.03 -5.24
N THR A 367 -13.57 -12.80 -5.17
CA THR A 367 -13.90 -13.83 -6.15
C THR A 367 -14.27 -13.26 -7.52
N GLY A 368 -14.74 -12.02 -7.60
CA GLY A 368 -14.91 -11.28 -8.85
C GLY A 368 -13.60 -10.78 -9.44
N LYS A 369 -12.54 -10.70 -8.63
CA LYS A 369 -11.22 -10.17 -9.01
C LYS A 369 -10.20 -11.25 -9.35
N TRP A 370 -10.22 -12.39 -8.64
CA TRP A 370 -9.22 -13.44 -8.75
C TRP A 370 -9.86 -14.77 -9.20
N ASP A 371 -9.41 -15.31 -10.36
CA ASP A 371 -9.91 -16.58 -10.91
C ASP A 371 -9.63 -17.77 -9.97
N TRP A 372 -8.43 -17.80 -9.39
CA TRP A 372 -8.05 -18.87 -8.47
C TRP A 372 -8.94 -18.91 -7.21
N LEU A 373 -9.32 -17.73 -6.69
CA LEU A 373 -10.18 -17.65 -5.52
C LEU A 373 -11.64 -18.00 -5.86
N ALA A 374 -12.12 -17.60 -7.02
CA ALA A 374 -13.43 -18.01 -7.51
C ALA A 374 -13.52 -19.54 -7.68
N ALA A 375 -12.46 -20.16 -8.22
CA ALA A 375 -12.38 -21.61 -8.32
C ALA A 375 -12.35 -22.31 -6.96
N ALA A 376 -11.60 -21.75 -5.98
CA ALA A 376 -11.52 -22.29 -4.63
C ALA A 376 -12.84 -22.12 -3.84
N ALA A 377 -13.56 -21.03 -4.05
CA ALA A 377 -14.85 -20.79 -3.42
C ALA A 377 -15.96 -21.68 -3.97
N GLY A 378 -15.93 -21.99 -5.26
CA GLY A 378 -16.98 -22.71 -5.97
C GLY A 378 -18.11 -21.79 -6.48
N PRO A 379 -19.03 -22.31 -7.28
CA PRO A 379 -20.13 -21.56 -7.90
C PRO A 379 -21.11 -21.02 -6.84
N GLY A 380 -21.62 -19.80 -7.08
CA GLY A 380 -22.57 -19.12 -6.16
C GLY A 380 -21.97 -18.60 -4.88
N ARG A 381 -20.74 -18.98 -4.56
CA ARG A 381 -20.05 -18.60 -3.34
C ARG A 381 -19.06 -17.46 -3.56
N HIS A 382 -19.22 -16.37 -2.81
CA HIS A 382 -18.48 -15.15 -3.04
C HIS A 382 -17.75 -14.66 -1.80
N VAL A 383 -16.57 -14.07 -2.03
CA VAL A 383 -15.80 -13.36 -1.02
C VAL A 383 -15.82 -11.87 -1.35
N VAL A 384 -16.34 -11.08 -0.42
CA VAL A 384 -16.29 -9.62 -0.48
C VAL A 384 -15.57 -9.06 0.75
N ARG A 385 -14.75 -8.04 0.55
CA ARG A 385 -14.00 -7.40 1.61
C ARG A 385 -14.27 -5.91 1.62
N LEU A 386 -14.81 -5.40 2.73
CA LEU A 386 -15.08 -3.99 2.94
C LEU A 386 -13.98 -3.37 3.79
N SER A 387 -13.63 -2.14 3.49
CA SER A 387 -12.58 -1.40 4.18
C SER A 387 -13.15 -0.15 4.85
N TYR A 388 -12.88 0.01 6.14
CA TYR A 388 -13.31 1.11 6.99
C TYR A 388 -12.10 1.87 7.53
N GLY A 389 -12.34 3.05 8.09
CA GLY A 389 -11.31 3.92 8.63
C GLY A 389 -10.70 4.84 7.58
N ARG A 390 -10.77 6.14 7.86
CA ARG A 390 -10.22 7.21 7.03
C ARG A 390 -9.77 8.35 7.95
N VAL A 391 -8.63 8.94 7.67
CA VAL A 391 -8.23 10.18 8.33
C VAL A 391 -8.78 11.34 7.49
N ASP A 392 -9.61 12.19 8.10
CA ASP A 392 -10.08 13.45 7.51
C ASP A 392 -9.57 14.66 8.30
N GLY A 393 -9.69 15.85 7.70
CA GLY A 393 -9.17 17.08 8.29
C GLY A 393 -9.94 17.61 9.52
N ALA A 394 -11.11 17.03 9.84
CA ALA A 394 -11.99 17.53 10.92
C ALA A 394 -11.86 16.71 12.20
N SER A 395 -11.50 15.46 12.10
CA SER A 395 -11.21 14.58 13.22
C SER A 395 -10.11 13.61 12.84
N ALA A 396 -9.19 13.35 13.73
CA ALA A 396 -8.02 12.51 13.49
C ALA A 396 -8.40 11.09 13.03
N GLN A 397 -9.63 10.66 13.24
CA GLN A 397 -10.21 9.41 12.75
C GLN A 397 -11.74 9.58 12.68
N LEU A 398 -12.34 9.30 11.54
CA LEU A 398 -13.77 8.97 11.52
C LEU A 398 -13.89 7.61 12.24
N ALA A 399 -14.36 7.67 13.48
CA ALA A 399 -14.70 6.49 14.25
C ALA A 399 -15.87 5.79 13.55
N GLY A 400 -15.57 4.80 12.73
CA GLY A 400 -16.57 3.82 12.33
C GLY A 400 -16.94 2.94 13.52
N PRO A 401 -17.85 1.97 13.34
CA PRO A 401 -18.19 1.01 14.37
C PRO A 401 -16.93 0.40 15.00
N GLU A 402 -16.94 0.23 16.34
CA GLU A 402 -15.79 -0.34 17.06
C GLU A 402 -15.98 -1.84 17.35
N ALA A 403 -17.22 -2.24 17.70
CA ALA A 403 -17.53 -3.64 17.95
C ALA A 403 -17.60 -4.44 16.64
N ASP A 404 -17.21 -5.71 16.68
CA ASP A 404 -17.18 -6.58 15.51
C ASP A 404 -18.57 -6.81 14.93
N GLU A 405 -19.58 -6.96 15.79
CA GLU A 405 -20.97 -7.15 15.39
C GLU A 405 -21.54 -5.89 14.68
N GLU A 406 -21.18 -4.70 15.14
CA GLU A 406 -21.58 -3.46 14.50
C GLU A 406 -20.89 -3.29 13.13
N LEU A 407 -19.62 -3.66 13.03
CA LEU A 407 -18.88 -3.70 11.78
C LEU A 407 -19.45 -4.71 10.80
N PHE A 408 -19.83 -5.89 11.30
CA PHE A 408 -20.51 -6.91 10.49
C PHE A 408 -21.85 -6.38 9.95
N ALA A 409 -22.69 -5.84 10.83
CA ALA A 409 -23.98 -5.27 10.41
C ALA A 409 -23.83 -4.13 9.41
N ALA A 410 -22.81 -3.26 9.59
CA ALA A 410 -22.47 -2.22 8.63
C ALA A 410 -22.00 -2.82 7.31
N ALA A 411 -21.16 -3.86 7.33
CA ALA A 411 -20.64 -4.51 6.14
C ALA A 411 -21.72 -5.16 5.28
N VAL A 412 -22.69 -5.81 5.89
CA VAL A 412 -23.85 -6.41 5.19
C VAL A 412 -24.68 -5.31 4.51
N ARG A 413 -24.99 -4.22 5.22
CA ARG A 413 -25.73 -3.07 4.63
C ARG A 413 -24.96 -2.42 3.49
N ASP A 414 -23.69 -2.11 3.72
CA ASP A 414 -22.85 -1.44 2.73
C ASP A 414 -22.61 -2.32 1.50
N ALA A 415 -22.39 -3.63 1.68
CA ALA A 415 -22.25 -4.58 0.58
C ALA A 415 -23.51 -4.64 -0.28
N SER A 416 -24.71 -4.70 0.35
CA SER A 416 -25.99 -4.66 -0.37
C SER A 416 -26.12 -3.39 -1.22
N ALA A 417 -25.84 -2.24 -0.64
CA ALA A 417 -25.96 -0.94 -1.32
C ALA A 417 -24.91 -0.82 -2.46
N LEU A 418 -23.67 -1.16 -2.19
CA LEU A 418 -22.57 -1.02 -3.15
C LEU A 418 -22.69 -1.98 -4.34
N LEU A 419 -23.10 -3.22 -4.10
CA LEU A 419 -23.25 -4.23 -5.15
C LEU A 419 -24.61 -4.15 -5.84
N SER A 420 -25.58 -3.41 -5.27
CA SER A 420 -26.98 -3.35 -5.72
C SER A 420 -27.63 -4.74 -5.78
N VAL A 421 -27.29 -5.58 -4.83
CA VAL A 421 -27.82 -6.93 -4.60
C VAL A 421 -28.24 -7.01 -3.15
N ARG A 422 -29.45 -7.46 -2.87
CA ARG A 422 -29.91 -7.62 -1.49
C ARG A 422 -29.11 -8.73 -0.82
N ILE A 423 -28.31 -8.37 0.19
CA ILE A 423 -27.54 -9.26 1.04
C ILE A 423 -28.07 -9.14 2.46
N THR A 424 -28.31 -10.26 3.12
CA THR A 424 -28.77 -10.37 4.50
C THR A 424 -27.78 -11.19 5.32
N GLY A 425 -27.96 -11.24 6.63
CA GLY A 425 -27.13 -12.09 7.49
C GLY A 425 -27.26 -13.58 7.18
N GLU A 426 -28.38 -14.02 6.61
CA GLU A 426 -28.63 -15.40 6.21
C GLU A 426 -27.79 -15.84 5.00
N ASP A 427 -27.40 -14.88 4.13
CA ASP A 427 -26.53 -15.14 2.99
C ASP A 427 -25.05 -15.29 3.42
N VAL A 428 -24.69 -15.01 4.70
CA VAL A 428 -23.29 -15.00 5.18
C VAL A 428 -22.93 -16.34 5.79
N GLU A 429 -22.06 -17.10 5.15
CA GLU A 429 -21.54 -18.37 5.68
C GLU A 429 -20.44 -18.17 6.74
N GLY A 430 -19.75 -17.05 6.70
CA GLY A 430 -18.73 -16.68 7.66
C GLY A 430 -18.19 -15.28 7.42
N TRP A 431 -17.65 -14.70 8.46
CA TRP A 431 -17.07 -13.37 8.42
C TRP A 431 -15.91 -13.24 9.42
N ASP A 432 -15.06 -12.23 9.20
CA ASP A 432 -13.99 -11.88 10.13
C ASP A 432 -13.65 -10.38 10.00
N VAL A 433 -13.14 -9.82 11.10
CA VAL A 433 -12.71 -8.42 11.20
C VAL A 433 -11.23 -8.36 11.53
N VAL A 434 -10.47 -7.82 10.60
CA VAL A 434 -9.03 -7.55 10.79
C VAL A 434 -8.80 -6.07 11.04
N ARG A 435 -8.07 -5.75 12.10
CA ARG A 435 -7.71 -4.38 12.48
C ARG A 435 -6.23 -4.14 12.28
N TRP A 436 -5.91 -3.19 11.42
CA TRP A 436 -4.55 -2.73 11.19
C TRP A 436 -4.38 -1.34 11.78
N ARG A 437 -3.70 -1.24 12.91
CA ARG A 437 -3.36 0.04 13.54
C ARG A 437 -2.15 0.64 12.84
N GLY A 438 -2.24 1.93 12.47
CA GLY A 438 -1.18 2.60 11.74
C GLY A 438 -0.78 1.95 10.43
N ALA A 439 -1.70 1.17 9.82
CA ALA A 439 -1.43 0.20 8.75
C ALA A 439 -0.83 0.78 7.46
N LEU A 440 -1.12 2.03 7.17
CA LEU A 440 -0.63 2.71 5.98
C LEU A 440 0.27 3.86 6.40
N PRO A 441 1.42 4.04 5.74
CA PRO A 441 2.24 5.22 5.96
C PRO A 441 1.43 6.48 5.73
N PHE A 442 1.38 7.36 6.75
CA PHE A 442 0.71 8.64 6.60
C PHE A 442 1.65 9.64 5.94
N ALA A 443 1.51 9.76 4.62
CA ALA A 443 2.29 10.68 3.81
C ALA A 443 1.82 12.13 3.98
N ALA A 444 1.81 12.62 5.24
CA ALA A 444 1.46 13.99 5.58
C ALA A 444 2.40 14.99 4.89
N VAL A 445 1.93 16.22 4.73
CA VAL A 445 2.76 17.32 4.22
C VAL A 445 4.05 17.44 5.05
N GLY A 446 5.21 17.49 4.36
CA GLY A 446 6.53 17.52 5.00
C GLY A 446 7.05 16.15 5.46
N HIS A 447 6.30 15.08 5.27
CA HIS A 447 6.74 13.72 5.67
C HIS A 447 7.99 13.27 4.93
N ARG A 448 8.11 13.58 3.64
CA ARG A 448 9.27 13.21 2.81
C ARG A 448 10.57 13.80 3.33
N GLU A 449 10.55 15.08 3.68
CA GLU A 449 11.72 15.77 4.22
C GLU A 449 12.13 15.17 5.56
N ARG A 450 11.15 14.97 6.45
CA ARG A 450 11.36 14.34 7.75
C ARG A 450 11.94 12.93 7.63
N ALA A 451 11.38 12.08 6.77
CA ALA A 451 11.89 10.74 6.52
C ALA A 451 13.32 10.74 5.99
N THR A 452 13.65 11.70 5.08
CA THR A 452 15.01 11.88 4.55
C THR A 452 15.99 12.32 5.64
N GLU A 453 15.59 13.23 6.53
CA GLU A 453 16.42 13.67 7.64
C GLU A 453 16.69 12.55 8.64
N ILE A 454 15.65 11.75 8.99
CA ILE A 454 15.79 10.60 9.87
C ILE A 454 16.77 9.58 9.25
N ARG A 455 16.60 9.22 8.00
CA ARG A 455 17.53 8.30 7.32
C ARG A 455 18.97 8.79 7.31
N ARG A 456 19.18 10.08 7.02
CA ARG A 456 20.51 10.67 7.03
C ARG A 456 21.15 10.58 8.42
N ALA A 457 20.40 10.87 9.47
CA ALA A 457 20.89 10.79 10.84
C ALA A 457 21.21 9.35 11.25
N CYS A 458 20.35 8.38 10.89
CA CYS A 458 20.60 6.97 11.15
C CYS A 458 21.83 6.44 10.39
N ALA A 459 21.97 6.78 9.12
CA ALA A 459 23.14 6.39 8.34
C ALA A 459 24.45 6.99 8.91
N ALA A 460 24.42 8.25 9.36
CA ALA A 460 25.56 8.91 9.99
C ALA A 460 25.97 8.27 11.34
N ALA A 461 25.05 7.57 12.02
CA ALA A 461 25.38 6.81 13.23
C ALA A 461 26.24 5.57 12.92
N GLY A 462 26.30 5.10 11.67
CA GLY A 462 27.08 3.95 11.21
C GLY A 462 26.49 2.60 11.59
N GLY A 463 26.47 1.65 10.67
CA GLY A 463 25.92 0.32 10.89
C GLY A 463 24.41 0.27 11.18
N LEU A 464 23.64 1.31 10.81
CA LEU A 464 22.21 1.42 11.06
C LEU A 464 21.45 1.79 9.77
N ALA A 465 20.41 1.01 9.46
CA ALA A 465 19.44 1.35 8.42
C ALA A 465 18.01 1.37 8.95
N VAL A 466 17.18 2.25 8.38
CA VAL A 466 15.74 2.31 8.63
C VAL A 466 15.00 2.04 7.33
N VAL A 467 14.14 1.04 7.33
CA VAL A 467 13.39 0.57 6.16
C VAL A 467 11.88 0.47 6.46
N GLY A 468 11.08 0.28 5.42
CA GLY A 468 9.63 0.10 5.56
C GLY A 468 8.83 1.13 4.80
N GLY A 469 7.50 0.90 4.75
CA GLY A 469 6.60 1.72 3.94
C GLY A 469 6.59 3.20 4.28
N TRP A 470 6.82 3.56 5.53
CA TRP A 470 6.79 4.95 5.97
C TRP A 470 7.95 5.80 5.41
N VAL A 471 9.07 5.20 5.04
CA VAL A 471 10.22 5.86 4.38
C VAL A 471 10.27 5.60 2.88
N ALA A 472 9.83 4.41 2.45
CA ALA A 472 9.85 4.01 1.02
C ALA A 472 8.65 4.55 0.22
N GLY A 473 7.54 4.80 0.91
CA GLY A 473 6.23 5.07 0.30
C GLY A 473 5.31 3.85 0.32
N ASN A 474 4.02 4.09 0.03
CA ASN A 474 2.99 3.07 0.13
C ASN A 474 3.10 2.03 -1.00
N GLY A 475 3.01 0.77 -0.63
CA GLY A 475 2.90 -0.39 -1.51
C GLY A 475 4.17 -1.24 -1.62
N LEU A 476 3.97 -2.55 -1.79
CA LEU A 476 5.03 -3.56 -1.78
C LEU A 476 6.16 -3.27 -2.78
N ALA A 477 5.83 -2.75 -3.97
CA ALA A 477 6.84 -2.48 -4.99
C ALA A 477 7.85 -1.39 -4.57
N ALA A 478 7.38 -0.36 -3.87
CA ALA A 478 8.25 0.68 -3.32
C ALA A 478 9.10 0.13 -2.17
N VAL A 479 8.46 -0.61 -1.25
CA VAL A 479 9.13 -1.23 -0.09
C VAL A 479 10.23 -2.18 -0.53
N VAL A 480 9.98 -3.06 -1.49
CA VAL A 480 10.99 -4.03 -1.98
C VAL A 480 12.17 -3.34 -2.64
N ALA A 481 11.92 -2.34 -3.50
CA ALA A 481 12.97 -1.61 -4.19
C ALA A 481 13.87 -0.83 -3.22
N ASP A 482 13.23 -0.08 -2.32
CA ASP A 482 13.89 0.74 -1.33
C ASP A 482 14.69 -0.09 -0.30
N THR A 483 14.11 -1.19 0.19
CA THR A 483 14.80 -2.08 1.14
C THR A 483 16.10 -2.60 0.56
N ARG A 484 16.09 -3.08 -0.70
CA ARG A 484 17.30 -3.55 -1.37
C ARG A 484 18.35 -2.46 -1.52
N GLU A 485 17.94 -1.25 -1.88
CA GLU A 485 18.84 -0.11 -1.98
C GLU A 485 19.49 0.21 -0.63
N GLN A 486 18.69 0.26 0.44
CA GLN A 486 19.19 0.61 1.77
C GLN A 486 20.13 -0.47 2.35
N ILE A 487 19.80 -1.75 2.15
CA ILE A 487 20.68 -2.82 2.62
C ILE A 487 21.97 -2.88 1.79
N GLY A 488 21.89 -2.66 0.48
CA GLY A 488 23.08 -2.52 -0.37
C GLY A 488 24.02 -1.40 0.07
N GLN A 489 23.46 -0.24 0.47
CA GLN A 489 24.24 0.87 1.04
C GLN A 489 24.85 0.51 2.41
N LEU A 490 24.09 -0.17 3.28
CA LEU A 490 24.53 -0.56 4.63
C LEU A 490 25.71 -1.56 4.58
N THR A 491 25.71 -2.46 3.60
CA THR A 491 26.77 -3.49 3.45
C THR A 491 27.97 -3.05 2.64
N ALA A 492 27.90 -1.89 1.95
CA ALA A 492 29.01 -1.32 1.18
C ALA A 492 29.94 -0.44 2.03
N THR A 493 29.55 -0.14 3.26
CA THR A 493 30.31 0.66 4.24
C THR A 493 31.04 -0.24 5.22
#